data_d5d8f332118a8bb617c8c3e78e07d6f2
#
_entry.id   d5d8f332118a8bb617c8c3e78e07d6f2
#
_cell.length_a   1.000
_cell.length_b   1.000
_cell.length_c   1.000
_cell.angle_alpha   90.00
_cell.angle_beta   90.00
_cell.angle_gamma   90.00
#
_symmetry.space_group_name_H-M   'P 1'
#
loop_
_entity.id
_entity.type
_entity.pdbx_description
1 polymer ?
#
loop_
_entity_poly.entity_id
_entity_poly.type
_entity_poly.pdbx_seq_one_letter_code
_entity_poly.pdbx_strand_id
1 'polypeptide(L)' 'MSKAQKPLKPDDFPVNAEGKKIKKQDGTPIATTDDPTVAADVAERLNEDEARREEDKWSA' A
#
# COMPACT_ATOMS: atom_id res chain seq x y z
N MET A 1 -16.42 -13.58 -5.15
CA MET A 1 -16.20 -13.13 -4.85
C MET A 1 -15.73 -12.75 -4.20
N SER A 2 -15.36 -12.59 -4.14
CA SER A 2 -14.92 -12.25 -3.41
C SER A 2 -14.90 -11.27 -2.95
N LYS A 3 -15.14 -10.89 -2.83
CA LYS A 3 -15.14 -10.07 -2.26
C LYS A 3 -14.69 -9.79 -1.34
N ALA A 4 -14.34 -10.04 -1.23
CA ALA A 4 -13.98 -9.90 0.05
C ALA A 4 -12.89 -9.00 0.33
N GLN A 5 -12.07 -8.72 -0.54
CA GLN A 5 -10.99 -7.84 -0.26
C GLN A 5 -11.43 -6.42 -0.27
N LYS A 6 -11.18 -5.71 0.81
CA LYS A 6 -11.47 -4.31 0.88
C LYS A 6 -10.34 -3.52 0.26
N PRO A 7 -10.63 -2.48 -0.50
CA PRO A 7 -9.56 -1.63 -0.99
C PRO A 7 -8.86 -0.93 0.16
N LEU A 8 -7.62 -0.56 -0.07
CA LEU A 8 -6.88 0.17 0.93
C LEU A 8 -7.51 1.52 1.14
N LYS A 9 -7.61 1.93 2.39
CA LYS A 9 -8.16 3.21 2.74
C LYS A 9 -7.05 4.23 2.89
N PRO A 10 -7.34 5.51 2.76
CA PRO A 10 -6.30 6.52 2.98
C PRO A 10 -5.61 6.39 4.33
N ASP A 11 -6.35 5.94 5.34
CA ASP A 11 -5.79 5.80 6.68
C ASP A 11 -4.76 4.67 6.76
N ASP A 12 -4.76 3.76 5.79
CA ASP A 12 -3.82 2.66 5.77
C ASP A 12 -2.44 3.08 5.30
N PHE A 13 -2.33 4.26 4.74
CA PHE A 13 -1.07 4.76 4.20
C PHE A 13 -0.38 5.68 5.20
N PRO A 14 0.93 5.74 5.15
CA PRO A 14 1.77 5.02 4.19
C PRO A 14 1.93 3.55 4.56
N VAL A 15 2.13 2.71 3.56
CA VAL A 15 2.43 1.33 3.80
C VAL A 15 3.95 1.15 3.86
N ASN A 16 4.38 0.09 4.50
CA ASN A 16 5.80 -0.18 4.68
C ASN A 16 6.11 -1.60 4.24
N ALA A 17 7.33 -1.78 3.73
CA ALA A 17 7.83 -3.10 3.44
C ALA A 17 8.71 -3.55 4.60
N GLU A 18 8.46 -4.75 5.08
CA GLU A 18 9.27 -5.32 6.14
C GLU A 18 9.65 -6.72 5.70
N GLY A 19 10.90 -6.89 5.27
CA GLY A 19 11.29 -8.12 4.65
C GLY A 19 10.49 -8.29 3.38
N LYS A 20 9.87 -9.45 3.25
CA LYS A 20 9.06 -9.75 2.08
C LYS A 20 7.61 -9.31 2.21
N LYS A 21 7.25 -8.75 3.35
CA LYS A 21 5.86 -8.39 3.62
C LYS A 21 5.62 -6.93 3.46
N ILE A 22 4.43 -6.58 3.01
CA ILE A 22 3.99 -5.20 2.95
C ILE A 22 2.94 -5.01 4.02
N LYS A 23 3.12 -4.00 4.85
CA LYS A 23 2.25 -3.77 6.00
C LYS A 23 1.65 -2.38 5.94
N LYS A 24 0.47 -2.25 6.52
CA LYS A 24 -0.18 -0.96 6.67
C LYS A 24 0.53 -0.15 7.75
N GLN A 25 0.09 1.08 7.88
CA GLN A 25 0.66 1.98 8.86
C GLN A 25 0.65 1.40 10.26
N ASP A 26 -0.38 0.67 10.60
CA ASP A 26 -0.52 0.10 11.94
C ASP A 26 0.20 -1.23 12.10
N GLY A 27 0.90 -1.69 11.06
CA GLY A 27 1.66 -2.92 11.14
C GLY A 27 0.94 -4.16 10.65
N THR A 28 -0.30 -4.03 10.22
CA THR A 28 -1.07 -5.16 9.73
C THR A 28 -0.57 -5.56 8.35
N PRO A 29 -0.18 -6.83 8.14
CA PRO A 29 0.30 -7.26 6.83
C PRO A 29 -0.84 -7.30 5.83
N ILE A 30 -0.56 -6.82 4.61
CA ILE A 30 -1.56 -6.81 3.54
C ILE A 30 -1.13 -7.67 2.36
N ALA A 31 0.15 -7.96 2.24
CA ALA A 31 0.64 -8.74 1.12
C ALA A 31 1.99 -9.31 1.43
N THR A 32 2.35 -10.36 0.71
CA THR A 32 3.67 -10.97 0.82
C THR A 32 4.21 -11.12 -0.59
N THR A 33 5.49 -10.78 -0.75
CA THR A 33 6.15 -10.93 -2.05
C THR A 33 7.21 -12.01 -1.96
N ASP A 34 7.78 -12.34 -3.10
CA ASP A 34 8.84 -13.35 -3.15
C ASP A 34 10.19 -12.78 -2.76
N ASP A 35 10.30 -11.47 -2.72
CA ASP A 35 11.60 -10.81 -2.60
C ASP A 35 11.45 -9.53 -1.81
N PRO A 36 12.33 -9.27 -0.83
CA PRO A 36 12.22 -8.02 -0.06
C PRO A 36 12.37 -6.78 -0.92
N THR A 37 13.16 -6.86 -1.98
CA THR A 37 13.32 -5.71 -2.87
C THR A 37 12.00 -5.41 -3.57
N VAL A 38 11.29 -6.46 -3.97
CA VAL A 38 9.99 -6.28 -4.60
C VAL A 38 9.01 -5.69 -3.61
N ALA A 39 9.04 -6.16 -2.37
CA ALA A 39 8.13 -5.61 -1.36
C ALA A 39 8.36 -4.11 -1.17
N ALA A 40 9.62 -3.71 -1.10
CA ALA A 40 9.94 -2.30 -0.95
C ALA A 40 9.47 -1.49 -2.15
N ASP A 41 9.68 -2.03 -3.34
CA ASP A 41 9.27 -1.34 -4.56
C ASP A 41 7.76 -1.19 -4.63
N VAL A 42 7.04 -2.25 -4.31
CA VAL A 42 5.58 -2.21 -4.34
C VAL A 42 5.05 -1.22 -3.31
N ALA A 43 5.61 -1.25 -2.09
CA ALA A 43 5.17 -0.33 -1.06
C ALA A 43 5.38 1.12 -1.49
N GLU A 44 6.51 1.40 -2.12
CA GLU A 44 6.79 2.74 -2.59
C GLU A 44 5.80 3.17 -3.65
N ARG A 45 5.47 2.28 -4.57
CA ARG A 45 4.51 2.61 -5.62
C ARG A 45 3.12 2.83 -5.08
N LEU A 46 2.74 2.03 -4.09
CA LEU A 46 1.43 2.23 -3.47
C LEU A 46 1.35 3.58 -2.80
N ASN A 47 2.42 3.97 -2.11
CA ASN A 47 2.43 5.26 -1.44
C ASN A 47 2.39 6.41 -2.44
N GLU A 48 3.11 6.26 -3.54
CA GLU A 48 3.09 7.29 -4.59
C GLU A 48 1.73 7.39 -5.22
N ASP A 49 1.09 6.26 -5.44
CA ASP A 49 -0.23 6.24 -6.04
C ASP A 49 -1.23 6.94 -5.15
N GLU A 50 -1.13 6.72 -3.85
CA GLU A 50 -2.03 7.38 -2.91
C GLU A 50 -1.79 8.88 -2.90
N ALA A 51 -0.54 9.29 -2.94
CA ALA A 51 -0.22 10.72 -2.95
C ALA A 51 -0.79 11.38 -4.21
N ARG A 52 -0.68 10.70 -5.34
CA ARG A 52 -1.20 11.23 -6.58
C ARG A 52 -2.73 11.31 -6.54
N ARG A 53 -3.34 10.32 -5.94
CA ARG A 53 -4.79 10.31 -5.82
C ARG A 53 -5.28 11.47 -4.99
N GLU A 54 -4.54 11.80 -3.94
CA GLU A 54 -4.85 12.94 -3.11
C GLU A 54 -4.77 14.23 -3.90
N GLU A 55 -3.72 14.35 -4.71
CA GLU A 55 -3.55 15.52 -5.55
C GLU A 55 -4.69 15.70 -6.53
N ASP A 56 -5.07 14.61 -7.18
CA ASP A 56 -6.15 14.65 -8.13
C ASP A 56 -7.45 15.09 -7.49
N LYS A 57 -7.65 14.66 -6.27
CA LYS A 57 -8.84 15.00 -5.52
C LYS A 57 -8.96 16.49 -5.33
N TRP A 58 -7.83 17.15 -5.06
CA TRP A 58 -7.83 18.57 -4.78
C TRP A 58 -7.77 19.43 -6.03
N SER A 59 -7.26 18.88 -7.11
CA SER A 59 -7.10 19.68 -8.31
C SER A 59 -8.35 19.65 -9.19
N ALA A 60 -9.33 18.88 -8.84
CA ALA A 60 -10.55 18.80 -9.66
C ALA A 60 -11.43 20.05 -9.53
#